data_64d43a9d7a0de0d5d4d80db0a16541f6
#
_entry.id   64d43a9d7a0de0d5d4d80db0a16541f6
#
_cell.length_a   1.000
_cell.length_b   1.000
_cell.length_c   1.000
_cell.angle_alpha   90.00
_cell.angle_beta   90.00
_cell.angle_gamma   90.00
#
_symmetry.space_group_name_H-M   'P 1'
#
loop_
_entity.id
_entity.type
_entity.pdbx_description
1 polymer ?
#
loop_
_entity_poly.entity_id
_entity_poly.type
_entity_poly.pdbx_seq_one_letter_code
_entity_poly.pdbx_strand_id
1 'polypeptide(L)'
;MDNNNNSYADLYGGENPKGDVIPPGVLPPEAEEVIYTYDPQLIKKGMIKTRVMGVILTAPAVVAFLAMLMLSFTTSGSVETVIALLLLIPIALYMVLTVTYMLGNNVSRIILGVLAAVDFGLQVLGFLGALIVTAGNAHNGVSSYIAVELIVTAVSFVPLWFTLVDKSVRAYFNSNK
;
A
#
# COMPACT_ATOMS: atom_id res chain seq x y z
N MET A 1 0.41 -40.65 -3.26
CA MET A 1 0.73 -39.20 -3.40
C MET A 1 0.63 -38.90 -4.88
N ASP A 2 -0.58 -38.63 -5.31
CA ASP A 2 -0.89 -38.48 -6.73
C ASP A 2 -0.50 -37.08 -7.20
N ASN A 3 0.41 -37.08 -8.16
CA ASN A 3 0.89 -35.89 -8.86
C ASN A 3 -0.24 -35.33 -9.74
N ASN A 4 -0.97 -34.35 -9.24
CA ASN A 4 -2.00 -33.60 -9.97
C ASN A 4 -1.41 -32.63 -11.02
N ASN A 5 -0.23 -32.94 -11.58
CA ASN A 5 0.40 -32.11 -12.62
C ASN A 5 -0.13 -32.35 -14.04
N ASN A 6 -1.06 -33.32 -14.22
CA ASN A 6 -1.58 -33.64 -15.56
C ASN A 6 -2.83 -32.83 -15.96
N SER A 7 -3.39 -32.05 -15.08
CA SER A 7 -4.64 -31.31 -15.36
C SER A 7 -4.51 -30.18 -16.40
N TYR A 8 -3.30 -29.65 -16.60
CA TYR A 8 -3.10 -28.56 -17.57
C TYR A 8 -2.87 -29.07 -19.00
N ALA A 9 -2.22 -30.21 -19.16
CA ALA A 9 -1.99 -30.81 -20.48
C ALA A 9 -3.30 -31.29 -21.13
N ASP A 10 -4.28 -31.75 -20.31
CA ASP A 10 -5.59 -32.19 -20.77
C ASP A 10 -6.55 -30.99 -21.09
N LEU A 11 -6.33 -29.82 -20.48
CA LEU A 11 -7.14 -28.63 -20.69
C LEU A 11 -6.72 -27.79 -21.90
N TYR A 12 -5.45 -27.87 -22.30
CA TYR A 12 -4.89 -27.11 -23.42
C TYR A 12 -4.37 -28.01 -24.53
N GLY A 13 -5.14 -29.06 -24.84
CA GLY A 13 -4.83 -30.03 -25.91
C GLY A 13 -4.59 -29.34 -27.24
N GLY A 14 -3.35 -29.13 -27.59
CA GLY A 14 -2.84 -29.25 -28.92
C GLY A 14 -2.51 -27.98 -29.71
N GLU A 15 -3.04 -26.79 -29.47
CA GLU A 15 -2.69 -25.62 -30.28
C GLU A 15 -2.59 -24.34 -29.47
N ASN A 16 -1.42 -23.70 -29.58
CA ASN A 16 -1.19 -22.32 -29.13
C ASN A 16 -2.07 -21.35 -29.96
N PRO A 17 -2.51 -20.19 -29.44
CA PRO A 17 -3.24 -19.16 -30.20
C PRO A 17 -2.57 -18.70 -31.51
N LYS A 18 -1.31 -19.07 -31.74
CA LYS A 18 -0.53 -18.86 -32.97
C LYS A 18 -0.54 -20.05 -33.91
N GLY A 19 -1.28 -21.13 -33.60
CA GLY A 19 -1.37 -22.33 -34.45
C GLY A 19 -0.17 -23.27 -34.39
N ASP A 20 0.77 -23.07 -33.47
CA ASP A 20 1.93 -23.95 -33.29
C ASP A 20 1.53 -25.14 -32.41
N VAL A 21 1.85 -26.36 -32.86
CA VAL A 21 1.65 -27.60 -32.08
C VAL A 21 2.62 -27.58 -30.90
N ILE A 22 2.08 -27.54 -29.70
CA ILE A 22 2.91 -27.63 -28.48
C ILE A 22 3.25 -29.10 -28.23
N PRO A 23 4.54 -29.51 -28.18
CA PRO A 23 4.94 -30.84 -27.84
C PRO A 23 4.42 -31.22 -26.45
N PRO A 24 3.98 -32.49 -26.23
CA PRO A 24 3.54 -32.94 -24.91
C PRO A 24 4.67 -32.76 -23.88
N GLY A 25 4.37 -32.02 -22.81
CA GLY A 25 5.31 -31.68 -21.74
C GLY A 25 5.99 -30.33 -21.84
N VAL A 26 5.72 -29.53 -22.88
CA VAL A 26 6.18 -28.12 -22.97
C VAL A 26 5.04 -27.21 -22.55
N LEU A 27 5.23 -26.47 -21.48
CA LEU A 27 4.27 -25.43 -21.04
C LEU A 27 4.25 -24.28 -22.05
N PRO A 28 3.08 -23.70 -22.37
CA PRO A 28 2.99 -22.51 -23.18
C PRO A 28 3.82 -21.37 -22.56
N PRO A 29 4.42 -20.45 -23.36
CA PRO A 29 5.20 -19.32 -22.83
C PRO A 29 4.42 -18.45 -21.83
N GLU A 30 3.09 -18.36 -22.01
CA GLU A 30 2.18 -17.68 -21.07
C GLU A 30 2.05 -18.41 -19.72
N ALA A 31 2.17 -19.73 -19.71
CA ALA A 31 2.16 -20.52 -18.48
C ALA A 31 3.47 -20.41 -17.69
N GLU A 32 4.61 -20.21 -18.37
CA GLU A 32 5.88 -19.90 -17.70
C GLU A 32 5.80 -18.52 -17.00
N GLU A 33 5.22 -17.53 -17.64
CA GLU A 33 5.06 -16.19 -17.04
C GLU A 33 4.15 -16.22 -15.81
N VAL A 34 3.10 -17.04 -15.82
CA VAL A 34 2.21 -17.27 -14.68
C VAL A 34 2.92 -18.01 -13.55
N ILE A 35 3.78 -18.99 -13.86
CA ILE A 35 4.52 -19.76 -12.84
C ILE A 35 5.55 -18.85 -12.13
N TYR A 36 6.24 -17.96 -12.84
CA TYR A 36 7.18 -17.00 -12.24
C TYR A 36 6.47 -15.99 -11.33
N THR A 37 5.18 -15.72 -11.55
CA THR A 37 4.39 -14.83 -10.69
C THR A 37 4.09 -15.43 -9.31
N TYR A 38 4.23 -16.77 -9.16
CA TYR A 38 3.92 -17.52 -7.94
C TYR A 38 5.15 -18.10 -7.23
N ASP A 39 6.33 -17.47 -7.33
CA ASP A 39 7.50 -17.87 -6.52
C ASP A 39 7.14 -17.83 -5.03
N PRO A 40 7.13 -18.99 -4.32
CA PRO A 40 6.75 -19.04 -2.91
C PRO A 40 7.60 -18.15 -2.00
N GLN A 41 8.88 -17.94 -2.37
CA GLN A 41 9.77 -17.07 -1.61
C GLN A 41 9.41 -15.60 -1.82
N LEU A 42 9.01 -15.21 -3.03
CA LEU A 42 8.58 -13.86 -3.34
C LEU A 42 7.26 -13.53 -2.61
N ILE A 43 6.31 -14.47 -2.60
CA ILE A 43 5.04 -14.36 -1.86
C ILE A 43 5.30 -14.19 -0.36
N LYS A 44 6.17 -15.04 0.22
CA LYS A 44 6.52 -14.97 1.64
C LYS A 44 7.17 -13.63 1.99
N LYS A 45 8.08 -13.13 1.16
CA LYS A 45 8.68 -11.79 1.32
C LYS A 45 7.61 -10.70 1.24
N GLY A 46 6.69 -10.79 0.29
CA GLY A 46 5.57 -9.87 0.12
C GLY A 46 4.66 -9.85 1.34
N MET A 47 4.30 -11.00 1.89
CA MET A 47 3.49 -11.12 3.10
C MET A 47 4.14 -10.42 4.30
N ILE A 48 5.45 -10.67 4.53
CA ILE A 48 6.18 -10.03 5.63
C ILE A 48 6.20 -8.51 5.47
N LYS A 49 6.54 -8.02 4.28
CA LYS A 49 6.56 -6.58 3.98
C LYS A 49 5.19 -5.94 4.19
N THR A 50 4.12 -6.59 3.70
CA THR A 50 2.74 -6.12 3.86
C THR A 50 2.35 -6.01 5.32
N ARG A 51 2.70 -7.00 6.15
CA ARG A 51 2.44 -6.98 7.59
C ARG A 51 3.22 -5.87 8.31
N VAL A 52 4.51 -5.74 8.02
CA VAL A 52 5.35 -4.68 8.60
C VAL A 52 4.83 -3.30 8.22
N MET A 53 4.53 -3.09 6.93
CA MET A 53 3.97 -1.82 6.48
C MET A 53 2.59 -1.55 7.09
N GLY A 54 1.73 -2.57 7.19
CA GLY A 54 0.43 -2.45 7.84
C GLY A 54 0.55 -2.02 9.31
N VAL A 55 1.50 -2.57 10.06
CA VAL A 55 1.77 -2.14 11.45
C VAL A 55 2.24 -0.68 11.50
N ILE A 56 3.16 -0.28 10.60
CA ILE A 56 3.65 1.10 10.52
C ILE A 56 2.52 2.09 10.21
N LEU A 57 1.60 1.72 9.33
CA LEU A 57 0.44 2.56 8.97
C LEU A 57 -0.62 2.57 10.07
N THR A 58 -0.82 1.47 10.78
CA THR A 58 -1.84 1.34 11.83
C THR A 58 -1.44 2.04 13.13
N ALA A 59 -0.17 2.02 13.50
CA ALA A 59 0.30 2.57 14.77
C ALA A 59 -0.08 4.05 14.97
N PRO A 60 0.19 4.98 14.04
CA PRO A 60 -0.20 6.38 14.19
C PRO A 60 -1.73 6.56 14.18
N ALA A 61 -2.47 5.72 13.44
CA ALA A 61 -3.93 5.77 13.42
C ALA A 61 -4.54 5.37 14.77
N VAL A 62 -3.96 4.36 15.45
CA VAL A 62 -4.36 3.96 16.81
C VAL A 62 -4.10 5.10 17.79
N VAL A 63 -2.93 5.74 17.73
CA VAL A 63 -2.60 6.88 18.59
C VAL A 63 -3.56 8.04 18.34
N ALA A 64 -3.84 8.38 17.08
CA ALA A 64 -4.80 9.42 16.72
C ALA A 64 -6.22 9.08 17.19
N PHE A 65 -6.65 7.83 17.05
CA PHE A 65 -7.96 7.36 17.53
C PHE A 65 -8.10 7.54 19.05
N LEU A 66 -7.11 7.10 19.80
CA LEU A 66 -7.10 7.25 21.26
C LEU A 66 -7.06 8.71 21.69
N ALA A 67 -6.27 9.55 21.01
CA ALA A 67 -6.20 10.98 21.29
C ALA A 67 -7.55 11.66 21.04
N MET A 68 -8.23 11.37 19.92
CA MET A 68 -9.56 11.92 19.62
C MET A 68 -10.62 11.42 20.58
N LEU A 69 -10.54 10.16 20.99
CA LEU A 69 -11.44 9.59 21.99
C LEU A 69 -11.26 10.31 23.35
N MET A 70 -10.02 10.50 23.80
CA MET A 70 -9.73 11.25 25.03
C MET A 70 -10.24 12.69 24.95
N LEU A 71 -10.01 13.35 23.81
CA LEU A 71 -10.51 14.72 23.59
C LEU A 71 -12.03 14.79 23.70
N SER A 72 -12.74 13.83 23.14
CA SER A 72 -14.21 13.78 23.20
C SER A 72 -14.77 13.64 24.62
N PHE A 73 -14.03 12.99 25.52
CA PHE A 73 -14.42 12.88 26.93
C PHE A 73 -14.09 14.13 27.75
N THR A 74 -13.04 14.86 27.40
CA THR A 74 -12.58 16.03 28.16
C THR A 74 -13.30 17.32 27.78
N THR A 75 -13.85 17.40 26.56
CA THR A 75 -14.49 18.61 26.00
C THR A 75 -16.01 18.47 25.86
N SER A 76 -16.68 17.70 26.76
CA SER A 76 -18.10 17.39 26.66
C SER A 76 -18.98 18.66 26.49
N GLY A 77 -19.83 18.64 25.47
CA GLY A 77 -20.81 19.69 25.18
C GLY A 77 -20.30 20.84 24.29
N SER A 78 -19.05 20.80 23.82
CA SER A 78 -18.48 21.80 22.91
C SER A 78 -18.55 21.39 21.44
N VAL A 79 -18.35 22.35 20.54
CA VAL A 79 -18.24 22.09 19.10
C VAL A 79 -17.05 21.17 18.81
N GLU A 80 -15.99 21.26 19.62
CA GLU A 80 -14.79 20.43 19.52
C GLU A 80 -15.10 18.94 19.74
N THR A 81 -16.03 18.61 20.67
CA THR A 81 -16.50 17.24 20.89
C THR A 81 -17.15 16.68 19.62
N VAL A 82 -18.01 17.46 18.96
CA VAL A 82 -18.66 17.01 17.73
C VAL A 82 -17.63 16.78 16.62
N ILE A 83 -16.67 17.68 16.47
CA ILE A 83 -15.58 17.55 15.49
C ILE A 83 -14.73 16.30 15.80
N ALA A 84 -14.36 16.09 17.07
CA ALA A 84 -13.57 14.92 17.47
C ALA A 84 -14.32 13.61 17.15
N LEU A 85 -15.62 13.53 17.45
CA LEU A 85 -16.46 12.36 17.13
C LEU A 85 -16.59 12.12 15.62
N LEU A 86 -16.73 13.18 14.82
CA LEU A 86 -16.78 13.06 13.36
C LEU A 86 -15.45 12.57 12.79
N LEU A 87 -14.31 12.97 13.37
CA LEU A 87 -12.99 12.51 12.94
C LEU A 87 -12.69 11.04 13.33
N LEU A 88 -13.37 10.49 14.34
CA LEU A 88 -13.21 9.08 14.68
C LEU A 88 -13.67 8.14 13.54
N ILE A 89 -14.66 8.54 12.74
CA ILE A 89 -15.19 7.71 11.65
C ILE A 89 -14.11 7.45 10.58
N PRO A 90 -13.50 8.46 9.95
CA PRO A 90 -12.47 8.21 8.94
C PRO A 90 -11.22 7.52 9.51
N ILE A 91 -10.85 7.78 10.78
CA ILE A 91 -9.73 7.09 11.43
C ILE A 91 -10.07 5.59 11.61
N ALA A 92 -11.27 5.26 12.07
CA ALA A 92 -11.72 3.87 12.21
C ALA A 92 -11.75 3.16 10.84
N LEU A 93 -12.27 3.79 9.80
CA LEU A 93 -12.27 3.25 8.44
C LEU A 93 -10.85 3.00 7.92
N TYR A 94 -9.93 3.93 8.17
CA TYR A 94 -8.53 3.76 7.82
C TYR A 94 -7.90 2.57 8.55
N MET A 95 -8.19 2.38 9.84
CA MET A 95 -7.72 1.21 10.60
C MET A 95 -8.26 -0.10 10.02
N VAL A 96 -9.53 -0.17 9.63
CA VAL A 96 -10.12 -1.34 8.96
C VAL A 96 -9.42 -1.62 7.63
N LEU A 97 -9.15 -0.58 6.84
CA LEU A 97 -8.43 -0.71 5.57
C LEU A 97 -7.00 -1.24 5.77
N THR A 98 -6.28 -0.77 6.79
CA THR A 98 -4.91 -1.24 7.06
C THR A 98 -4.89 -2.68 7.57
N VAL A 99 -5.86 -3.09 8.40
CA VAL A 99 -6.00 -4.48 8.84
C VAL A 99 -6.34 -5.41 7.66
N THR A 100 -7.30 -5.03 6.83
CA THR A 100 -7.68 -5.83 5.64
C THR A 100 -6.55 -5.87 4.60
N TYR A 101 -5.73 -4.82 4.50
CA TYR A 101 -4.49 -4.83 3.73
C TYR A 101 -3.49 -5.87 4.25
N MET A 102 -3.26 -5.95 5.57
CA MET A 102 -2.39 -6.97 6.18
C MET A 102 -2.89 -8.41 5.92
N LEU A 103 -4.20 -8.59 5.78
CA LEU A 103 -4.83 -9.88 5.44
C LEU A 103 -4.74 -10.22 3.93
N GLY A 104 -4.16 -9.36 3.12
CA GLY A 104 -3.96 -9.60 1.69
C GLY A 104 -5.15 -9.21 0.81
N ASN A 105 -6.06 -8.36 1.29
CA ASN A 105 -7.16 -7.86 0.48
C ASN A 105 -6.68 -6.86 -0.58
N ASN A 106 -6.84 -7.23 -1.86
CA ASN A 106 -6.35 -6.42 -2.97
C ASN A 106 -7.08 -5.07 -3.12
N VAL A 107 -8.37 -5.01 -2.76
CA VAL A 107 -9.14 -3.76 -2.79
C VAL A 107 -8.55 -2.77 -1.78
N SER A 108 -8.27 -3.23 -0.55
CA SER A 108 -7.64 -2.40 0.48
C SER A 108 -6.25 -1.92 0.05
N ARG A 109 -5.47 -2.75 -0.66
CA ARG A 109 -4.19 -2.34 -1.23
C ARG A 109 -4.34 -1.18 -2.21
N ILE A 110 -5.32 -1.27 -3.12
CA ILE A 110 -5.56 -0.22 -4.13
C ILE A 110 -6.00 1.07 -3.45
N ILE A 111 -6.95 0.99 -2.51
CA ILE A 111 -7.45 2.17 -1.79
C ILE A 111 -6.32 2.83 -0.99
N LEU A 112 -5.53 2.07 -0.22
CA LEU A 112 -4.40 2.60 0.52
C LEU A 112 -3.32 3.17 -0.42
N GLY A 113 -3.10 2.54 -1.59
CA GLY A 113 -2.20 3.05 -2.60
C GLY A 113 -2.64 4.40 -3.18
N VAL A 114 -3.94 4.57 -3.43
CA VAL A 114 -4.51 5.85 -3.88
C VAL A 114 -4.39 6.91 -2.78
N LEU A 115 -4.71 6.56 -1.53
CA LEU A 115 -4.56 7.49 -0.39
C LEU A 115 -3.10 7.90 -0.20
N ALA A 116 -2.16 6.97 -0.29
CA ALA A 116 -0.72 7.25 -0.21
C ALA A 116 -0.25 8.13 -1.39
N ALA A 117 -0.81 7.96 -2.59
CA ALA A 117 -0.49 8.81 -3.74
C ALA A 117 -1.00 10.24 -3.55
N VAL A 118 -2.20 10.40 -3.00
CA VAL A 118 -2.76 11.73 -2.68
C VAL A 118 -1.93 12.40 -1.59
N ASP A 119 -1.61 11.67 -0.50
CA ASP A 119 -0.77 12.18 0.59
C ASP A 119 0.60 12.63 0.06
N PHE A 120 1.29 11.77 -0.69
CA PHE A 120 2.57 12.11 -1.30
C PHE A 120 2.47 13.34 -2.23
N GLY A 121 1.41 13.44 -3.04
CA GLY A 121 1.17 14.60 -3.90
C GLY A 121 1.01 15.90 -3.10
N LEU A 122 0.26 15.86 -2.00
CA LEU A 122 0.10 17.00 -1.09
C LEU A 122 1.43 17.39 -0.42
N GLN A 123 2.24 16.42 0.01
CA GLN A 123 3.56 16.67 0.58
C GLN A 123 4.52 17.30 -0.44
N VAL A 124 4.50 16.85 -1.70
CA VAL A 124 5.29 17.48 -2.77
C VAL A 124 4.85 18.92 -3.00
N LEU A 125 3.55 19.21 -3.03
CA LEU A 125 3.04 20.55 -3.18
C LEU A 125 3.42 21.44 -1.98
N GLY A 126 3.35 20.89 -0.76
CA GLY A 126 3.81 21.56 0.46
C GLY A 126 5.30 21.93 0.39
N PHE A 127 6.13 20.97 -0.03
CA PHE A 127 7.57 21.19 -0.21
C PHE A 127 7.87 22.27 -1.27
N LEU A 128 7.18 22.23 -2.41
CA LEU A 128 7.33 23.28 -3.44
C LEU A 128 6.89 24.66 -2.93
N GLY A 129 5.79 24.72 -2.16
CA GLY A 129 5.34 25.92 -1.49
C GLY A 129 6.38 26.46 -0.50
N ALA A 130 6.99 25.58 0.30
CA ALA A 130 8.07 25.90 1.21
C ALA A 130 9.28 26.51 0.48
N LEU A 131 9.67 25.94 -0.67
CA LEU A 131 10.77 26.46 -1.50
C LEU A 131 10.46 27.87 -2.02
N ILE A 132 9.24 28.12 -2.49
CA ILE A 132 8.82 29.45 -3.01
C ILE A 132 8.87 30.52 -1.91
N VAL A 133 8.28 30.19 -0.74
CA VAL A 133 8.26 31.12 0.41
C VAL A 133 9.69 31.43 0.88
N THR A 134 10.56 30.43 0.86
CA THR A 134 11.95 30.56 1.26
C THR A 134 12.76 31.39 0.30
N ALA A 135 12.57 31.21 -1.01
CA ALA A 135 13.27 32.01 -2.03
C ALA A 135 12.95 33.51 -1.92
N GLY A 136 11.73 33.84 -1.39
CA GLY A 136 11.32 35.25 -1.14
C GLY A 136 11.85 35.83 0.16
N ASN A 137 12.26 35.03 1.14
CA ASN A 137 12.63 35.45 2.49
C ASN A 137 14.03 34.93 2.88
N ALA A 138 15.09 35.57 2.40
CA ALA A 138 16.48 35.14 2.61
C ALA A 138 17.01 35.28 4.07
N HIS A 139 16.18 35.16 5.11
CA HIS A 139 16.57 35.29 6.51
C HIS A 139 16.71 33.93 7.26
N ASN A 140 17.68 33.89 8.16
CA ASN A 140 18.15 32.76 8.98
C ASN A 140 17.02 31.95 9.64
N GLY A 141 16.97 30.65 9.44
CA GLY A 141 15.98 29.71 9.99
C GLY A 141 15.25 28.87 8.93
N VAL A 142 15.31 29.29 7.69
CA VAL A 142 14.59 28.70 6.55
C VAL A 142 15.15 27.34 6.14
N SER A 143 16.43 27.11 6.32
CA SER A 143 17.10 25.86 5.92
C SER A 143 16.60 24.65 6.71
N SER A 144 16.29 24.82 8.00
CA SER A 144 15.77 23.72 8.83
C SER A 144 14.34 23.31 8.43
N TYR A 145 13.50 24.28 8.06
CA TYR A 145 12.13 24.01 7.61
C TYR A 145 12.13 23.22 6.29
N ILE A 146 12.94 23.62 5.31
CA ILE A 146 13.09 22.87 4.04
C ILE A 146 13.60 21.46 4.28
N ALA A 147 14.59 21.31 5.20
CA ALA A 147 15.11 19.98 5.51
C ALA A 147 14.03 19.07 6.11
N VAL A 148 13.21 19.58 7.01
CA VAL A 148 12.08 18.83 7.58
C VAL A 148 11.07 18.45 6.52
N GLU A 149 10.63 19.38 5.67
CA GLU A 149 9.68 19.13 4.58
C GLU A 149 10.23 18.10 3.58
N LEU A 150 11.53 18.16 3.25
CA LEU A 150 12.16 17.15 2.40
C LEU A 150 12.11 15.76 3.02
N ILE A 151 12.40 15.64 4.32
CA ILE A 151 12.35 14.37 5.05
C ILE A 151 10.92 13.83 5.07
N VAL A 152 9.93 14.67 5.40
CA VAL A 152 8.51 14.28 5.43
C VAL A 152 8.05 13.80 4.05
N THR A 153 8.38 14.55 3.00
CA THR A 153 8.07 14.17 1.62
C THR A 153 8.73 12.83 1.23
N ALA A 154 10.00 12.63 1.60
CA ALA A 154 10.69 11.36 1.32
C ALA A 154 10.07 10.18 2.09
N VAL A 155 9.66 10.38 3.34
CA VAL A 155 9.00 9.35 4.16
C VAL A 155 7.61 9.02 3.62
N SER A 156 6.83 9.99 3.15
CA SER A 156 5.51 9.76 2.57
C SER A 156 5.53 8.97 1.25
N PHE A 157 6.68 8.92 0.55
CA PHE A 157 6.88 8.06 -0.62
C PHE A 157 6.93 6.57 -0.27
N VAL A 158 7.34 6.20 0.93
CA VAL A 158 7.53 4.79 1.34
C VAL A 158 6.22 3.97 1.25
N PRO A 159 5.09 4.40 1.83
CA PRO A 159 3.82 3.69 1.69
C PRO A 159 3.38 3.53 0.23
N LEU A 160 3.54 4.58 -0.57
CA LEU A 160 3.22 4.55 -2.00
C LEU A 160 4.01 3.47 -2.74
N TRP A 161 5.33 3.42 -2.53
CA TRP A 161 6.19 2.42 -3.13
C TRP A 161 5.77 1.00 -2.76
N PHE A 162 5.59 0.72 -1.46
CA PHE A 162 5.23 -0.62 -0.99
C PHE A 162 3.84 -1.07 -1.45
N THR A 163 2.87 -0.16 -1.53
CA THR A 163 1.50 -0.54 -1.92
C THR A 163 1.36 -0.76 -3.44
N LEU A 164 2.02 0.04 -4.27
CA LEU A 164 1.81 0.04 -5.71
C LEU A 164 2.94 -0.56 -6.54
N VAL A 165 4.21 -0.38 -6.13
CA VAL A 165 5.38 -0.66 -6.97
C VAL A 165 6.06 -1.97 -6.61
N ASP A 166 6.19 -2.30 -5.32
CA ASP A 166 6.96 -3.47 -4.86
C ASP A 166 6.41 -4.78 -5.44
N LYS A 167 7.26 -5.48 -6.22
CA LYS A 167 6.92 -6.72 -6.92
C LYS A 167 6.53 -7.85 -5.95
N SER A 168 7.19 -7.93 -4.79
CA SER A 168 6.90 -8.99 -3.81
C SER A 168 5.55 -8.77 -3.12
N VAL A 169 5.20 -7.52 -2.82
CA VAL A 169 3.89 -7.16 -2.29
C VAL A 169 2.82 -7.46 -3.34
N ARG A 170 3.01 -7.08 -4.59
CA ARG A 170 2.07 -7.38 -5.68
C ARG A 170 1.88 -8.88 -5.87
N ALA A 171 2.96 -9.68 -5.80
CA ALA A 171 2.88 -11.13 -5.88
C ALA A 171 2.04 -11.74 -4.74
N TYR A 172 2.22 -11.27 -3.51
CA TYR A 172 1.40 -11.70 -2.36
C TYR A 172 -0.09 -11.44 -2.56
N PHE A 173 -0.47 -10.24 -3.03
CA PHE A 173 -1.89 -9.92 -3.27
C PHE A 173 -2.48 -10.68 -4.47
N ASN A 174 -1.68 -11.02 -5.47
CA ASN A 174 -2.13 -11.81 -6.61
C ASN A 174 -2.31 -13.29 -6.27
N SER A 175 -1.55 -13.82 -5.30
CA SER A 175 -1.71 -15.20 -4.82
C SER A 175 -2.94 -15.42 -3.95
N ASN A 176 -3.56 -14.35 -3.45
CA ASN A 176 -4.75 -14.40 -2.60
C ASN A 176 -6.06 -14.10 -3.38
N LYS A 177 -6.01 -14.14 -4.70
CA LYS A 177 -7.20 -14.10 -5.56
C LYS A 177 -7.70 -15.50 -5.80
#